data_e255f21afd1d25dea40b1f4b83c29644
#
_entry.id   e255f21afd1d25dea40b1f4b83c29644
#
_cell.length_a   1.000
_cell.length_b   1.000
_cell.length_c   1.000
_cell.angle_alpha   90.00
_cell.angle_beta   90.00
_cell.angle_gamma   90.00
#
_symmetry.space_group_name_H-M   'P 1'
#
loop_
_entity.id
_entity.type
_entity.pdbx_description
1 polymer ?
#
loop_
_entity_poly.entity_id
_entity_poly.type
_entity_poly.pdbx_seq_one_letter_code
_entity_poly.pdbx_strand_id
1 'polypeptide(L)'
;VAALSTMSDAALVSDTAVPLALAAATRDVSSLAGGRAALDDGTDAAPQAAFAALGILAEQDLVAAPEAAPATPARKQLADAQGGLALLAQVMIAGEFARAAAAVPWASRDEAMAARDRVSDALANAADAAAAAGWNAVWQRLVALRAAMAADLAARAAPLPRLRRLELPDVMPATLIAYRLDGDSLSDVFGRGAALAARNRVRHPGFVPAGSPIEVLA
;
A
#
# COMPACT_ATOMS: atom_id res chain seq x y z
N VAL A 1 -20.32 -3.92 5.07
CA VAL A 1 -20.33 -2.72 4.21
C VAL A 1 -21.74 -2.21 4.03
N ALA A 2 -22.71 -3.03 3.55
CA ALA A 2 -24.11 -2.63 3.40
C ALA A 2 -24.76 -2.13 4.73
N ALA A 3 -24.47 -2.80 5.85
CA ALA A 3 -24.97 -2.39 7.17
C ALA A 3 -24.39 -1.05 7.66
N LEU A 4 -23.12 -0.76 7.34
CA LEU A 4 -22.48 0.53 7.65
C LEU A 4 -23.05 1.67 6.79
N SER A 5 -23.38 1.36 5.52
CA SER A 5 -24.03 2.34 4.63
C SER A 5 -25.43 2.70 5.10
N THR A 6 -26.24 1.73 5.53
CA THR A 6 -27.58 1.99 6.07
C THR A 6 -27.56 2.73 7.40
N MET A 7 -26.55 2.50 8.25
CA MET A 7 -26.34 3.28 9.47
C MET A 7 -25.91 4.74 9.15
N SER A 8 -25.13 4.94 8.09
CA SER A 8 -24.74 6.27 7.60
C SER A 8 -25.96 7.08 7.16
N ASP A 9 -26.84 6.48 6.37
CA ASP A 9 -28.05 7.15 5.86
C ASP A 9 -29.05 7.52 6.98
N ALA A 10 -29.15 6.72 8.03
CA ALA A 10 -30.00 6.99 9.19
C ALA A 10 -29.44 8.12 10.10
N ALA A 11 -28.10 8.28 10.17
CA ALA A 11 -27.47 9.32 10.97
C ALA A 11 -27.45 10.69 10.28
N LEU A 12 -27.69 10.74 8.97
CA LEU A 12 -27.70 11.96 8.15
C LEU A 12 -28.83 12.95 8.49
N VAL A 13 -29.78 12.59 9.34
CA VAL A 13 -31.00 13.38 9.56
C VAL A 13 -30.86 14.48 10.61
N SER A 14 -29.77 14.55 11.39
CA SER A 14 -29.80 15.46 12.54
C SER A 14 -28.56 16.35 12.82
N ASP A 15 -27.42 16.21 12.15
CA ASP A 15 -26.27 17.14 12.38
C ASP A 15 -25.26 17.13 11.23
N THR A 16 -24.87 18.28 10.67
CA THR A 16 -24.12 18.42 9.43
C THR A 16 -22.62 18.03 9.51
N ALA A 17 -22.04 17.94 10.69
CA ALA A 17 -20.61 17.60 10.87
C ALA A 17 -20.37 16.08 11.02
N VAL A 18 -21.28 15.37 11.66
CA VAL A 18 -21.25 13.92 11.88
C VAL A 18 -21.37 13.12 10.58
N PRO A 19 -22.20 13.53 9.60
CA PRO A 19 -22.35 12.82 8.34
C PRO A 19 -21.10 12.77 7.49
N LEU A 20 -20.28 13.82 7.49
CA LEU A 20 -19.05 13.89 6.66
C LEU A 20 -17.97 12.92 7.15
N ALA A 21 -17.76 12.82 8.46
CA ALA A 21 -16.78 11.88 9.02
C ALA A 21 -17.22 10.41 8.82
N LEU A 22 -18.52 10.14 9.01
CA LEU A 22 -19.08 8.81 8.80
C LEU A 22 -19.09 8.41 7.31
N ALA A 23 -19.40 9.36 6.41
CA ALA A 23 -19.35 9.15 4.97
C ALA A 23 -17.89 8.98 4.45
N ALA A 24 -16.90 9.61 5.07
CA ALA A 24 -15.50 9.36 4.81
C ALA A 24 -15.11 7.95 5.26
N ALA A 25 -15.42 7.58 6.50
CA ALA A 25 -15.12 6.25 7.05
C ALA A 25 -15.81 5.13 6.25
N THR A 26 -17.06 5.32 5.79
CA THR A 26 -17.74 4.33 4.94
C THR A 26 -17.14 4.22 3.55
N ARG A 27 -16.64 5.30 2.96
CA ARG A 27 -15.89 5.24 1.68
C ARG A 27 -14.58 4.48 1.83
N ASP A 28 -13.85 4.72 2.92
CA ASP A 28 -12.58 4.06 3.19
C ASP A 28 -12.77 2.56 3.43
N VAL A 29 -13.81 2.16 4.18
CA VAL A 29 -14.19 0.75 4.36
C VAL A 29 -14.64 0.11 3.04
N SER A 30 -15.36 0.87 2.18
CA SER A 30 -15.76 0.37 0.86
C SER A 30 -14.57 0.19 -0.07
N SER A 31 -13.59 1.09 -0.02
CA SER A 31 -12.33 0.99 -0.76
C SER A 31 -11.49 -0.19 -0.26
N LEU A 32 -11.46 -0.43 1.07
CA LEU A 32 -10.82 -1.60 1.66
C LEU A 32 -11.48 -2.90 1.20
N ALA A 33 -12.81 -2.95 1.16
CA ALA A 33 -13.55 -4.11 0.66
C ALA A 33 -13.25 -4.38 -0.82
N GLY A 34 -13.12 -3.33 -1.64
CA GLY A 34 -12.68 -3.41 -3.04
C GLY A 34 -11.26 -3.95 -3.19
N GLY A 35 -10.32 -3.45 -2.35
CA GLY A 35 -8.95 -3.94 -2.31
C GLY A 35 -8.87 -5.42 -1.89
N ARG A 36 -9.71 -5.84 -0.94
CA ARG A 36 -9.80 -7.24 -0.52
C ARG A 36 -10.36 -8.15 -1.64
N ALA A 37 -11.40 -7.71 -2.34
CA ALA A 37 -11.92 -8.45 -3.49
C ALA A 37 -10.86 -8.62 -4.59
N ALA A 38 -10.06 -7.60 -4.86
CA ALA A 38 -8.96 -7.68 -5.80
C ALA A 38 -7.86 -8.68 -5.39
N LEU A 39 -7.62 -8.86 -4.07
CA LEU A 39 -6.70 -9.89 -3.57
C LEU A 39 -7.24 -11.31 -3.72
N ASP A 40 -8.55 -11.49 -3.64
CA ASP A 40 -9.21 -12.80 -3.72
C ASP A 40 -9.39 -13.28 -5.18
N ASP A 41 -9.28 -12.38 -6.16
CA ASP A 41 -9.57 -12.65 -7.58
C ASP A 41 -8.46 -13.44 -8.32
N GLY A 42 -7.36 -13.75 -7.67
CA GLY A 42 -6.33 -14.70 -8.14
C GLY A 42 -5.58 -14.31 -9.42
N THR A 43 -5.69 -13.06 -9.89
CA THR A 43 -4.94 -12.57 -11.04
C THR A 43 -3.56 -12.05 -10.64
N ASP A 44 -2.52 -12.32 -11.43
CA ASP A 44 -1.13 -11.93 -11.13
C ASP A 44 -0.93 -10.41 -10.90
N ALA A 45 -1.78 -9.58 -11.50
CA ALA A 45 -1.77 -8.13 -11.32
C ALA A 45 -2.52 -7.65 -10.06
N ALA A 46 -3.44 -8.45 -9.51
CA ALA A 46 -4.30 -8.07 -8.39
C ALA A 46 -3.53 -7.76 -7.09
N PRO A 47 -2.50 -8.52 -6.68
CA PRO A 47 -1.76 -8.23 -5.46
C PRO A 47 -1.05 -6.88 -5.47
N GLN A 48 -0.46 -6.50 -6.60
CA GLN A 48 0.23 -5.21 -6.74
C GLN A 48 -0.74 -4.03 -6.74
N ALA A 49 -1.86 -4.15 -7.46
CA ALA A 49 -2.91 -3.14 -7.48
C ALA A 49 -3.56 -2.97 -6.11
N ALA A 50 -3.85 -4.07 -5.41
CA ALA A 50 -4.39 -4.06 -4.07
C ALA A 50 -3.40 -3.44 -3.06
N PHE A 51 -2.12 -3.78 -3.15
CA PHE A 51 -1.08 -3.17 -2.32
C PHE A 51 -1.01 -1.65 -2.52
N ALA A 52 -1.04 -1.17 -3.77
CA ALA A 52 -1.03 0.25 -4.06
C ALA A 52 -2.28 0.97 -3.51
N ALA A 53 -3.47 0.39 -3.70
CA ALA A 53 -4.73 0.95 -3.21
C ALA A 53 -4.76 1.01 -1.68
N LEU A 54 -4.37 -0.07 -0.98
CA LEU A 54 -4.31 -0.12 0.48
C LEU A 54 -3.22 0.79 1.04
N GLY A 55 -2.11 0.99 0.30
CA GLY A 55 -1.07 1.94 0.68
C GLY A 55 -1.59 3.38 0.74
N ILE A 56 -2.41 3.79 -0.23
CA ILE A 56 -3.06 5.11 -0.22
C ILE A 56 -3.98 5.25 1.00
N LEU A 57 -4.78 4.22 1.32
CA LEU A 57 -5.65 4.24 2.49
C LEU A 57 -4.87 4.26 3.82
N ALA A 58 -3.76 3.54 3.91
CA ALA A 58 -2.91 3.50 5.09
C ALA A 58 -2.20 4.85 5.37
N GLU A 59 -1.99 5.66 4.35
CA GLU A 59 -1.40 7.00 4.46
C GLU A 59 -2.44 8.09 4.84
N GLN A 60 -3.74 7.78 4.77
CA GLN A 60 -4.79 8.72 5.13
C GLN A 60 -4.93 8.84 6.66
N ASP A 61 -5.03 10.06 7.13
CA ASP A 61 -5.36 10.34 8.53
C ASP A 61 -6.86 10.19 8.76
N LEU A 62 -7.28 9.00 9.19
CA LEU A 62 -8.68 8.69 9.45
C LEU A 62 -9.20 9.26 10.78
N VAL A 63 -8.34 9.89 11.57
CA VAL A 63 -8.65 10.33 12.94
C VAL A 63 -8.80 11.86 13.05
N ALA A 64 -8.80 12.60 11.97
CA ALA A 64 -9.04 14.05 12.00
C ALA A 64 -10.47 14.33 12.50
N ALA A 65 -10.62 14.33 13.83
CA ALA A 65 -11.85 14.77 14.46
C ALA A 65 -11.96 16.30 14.34
N PRO A 66 -13.07 16.87 13.83
CA PRO A 66 -13.26 18.30 13.84
C PRO A 66 -13.29 18.80 15.30
N GLU A 67 -12.50 19.82 15.58
CA GLU A 67 -12.60 20.57 16.84
C GLU A 67 -14.02 21.12 16.99
N ALA A 68 -14.84 20.48 17.81
CA ALA A 68 -16.25 20.79 17.94
C ALA A 68 -16.54 21.54 19.24
N ALA A 69 -17.53 22.46 19.16
CA ALA A 69 -18.14 23.17 20.27
C ALA A 69 -18.55 22.25 21.47
N PRO A 70 -18.73 22.76 22.70
CA PRO A 70 -18.91 21.98 23.92
C PRO A 70 -20.00 20.92 23.75
N ALA A 71 -19.59 19.67 23.91
CA ALA A 71 -20.42 18.52 23.57
C ALA A 71 -21.40 18.17 24.69
N THR A 72 -22.65 17.97 24.35
CA THR A 72 -23.62 17.27 25.21
C THR A 72 -23.14 15.81 25.44
N PRO A 73 -23.54 15.14 26.53
CA PRO A 73 -23.16 13.75 26.80
C PRO A 73 -23.43 12.80 25.64
N ALA A 74 -24.53 13.00 24.90
CA ALA A 74 -24.88 12.21 23.73
C ALA A 74 -23.90 12.45 22.55
N ARG A 75 -23.49 13.72 22.33
CA ARG A 75 -22.49 14.06 21.31
C ARG A 75 -21.12 13.47 21.64
N LYS A 76 -20.73 13.47 22.93
CA LYS A 76 -19.49 12.84 23.37
C LYS A 76 -19.51 11.32 23.10
N GLN A 77 -20.58 10.63 23.46
CA GLN A 77 -20.72 9.20 23.19
C GLN A 77 -20.66 8.89 21.69
N LEU A 78 -21.26 9.73 20.85
CA LEU A 78 -21.22 9.56 19.40
C LEU A 78 -19.81 9.80 18.85
N ALA A 79 -19.12 10.84 19.32
CA ALA A 79 -17.73 11.11 18.93
C ALA A 79 -16.79 9.98 19.37
N ASP A 80 -16.94 9.45 20.60
CA ASP A 80 -16.16 8.32 21.10
C ASP A 80 -16.42 7.05 20.25
N ALA A 81 -17.67 6.80 19.85
CA ALA A 81 -18.02 5.68 18.98
C ALA A 81 -17.45 5.84 17.55
N GLN A 82 -17.46 7.06 17.00
CA GLN A 82 -16.86 7.36 15.70
C GLN A 82 -15.34 7.22 15.73
N GLY A 83 -14.69 7.70 16.78
CA GLY A 83 -13.25 7.51 17.00
C GLY A 83 -12.89 6.01 17.08
N GLY A 84 -13.69 5.21 17.77
CA GLY A 84 -13.51 3.76 17.84
C GLY A 84 -13.66 3.06 16.49
N LEU A 85 -14.63 3.49 15.65
CA LEU A 85 -14.82 2.95 14.29
C LEU A 85 -13.67 3.36 13.37
N ALA A 86 -13.21 4.59 13.42
CA ALA A 86 -12.07 5.06 12.63
C ALA A 86 -10.80 4.28 13.00
N LEU A 87 -10.54 4.09 14.30
CA LEU A 87 -9.42 3.28 14.76
C LEU A 87 -9.52 1.83 14.30
N LEU A 88 -10.70 1.22 14.37
CA LEU A 88 -10.90 -0.13 13.87
C LEU A 88 -10.62 -0.22 12.37
N ALA A 89 -11.10 0.74 11.58
CA ALA A 89 -10.83 0.80 10.14
C ALA A 89 -9.33 0.94 9.87
N GLN A 90 -8.63 1.80 10.59
CA GLN A 90 -7.17 1.98 10.47
C GLN A 90 -6.41 0.68 10.79
N VAL A 91 -6.77 -0.01 11.84
CA VAL A 91 -6.16 -1.31 12.21
C VAL A 91 -6.41 -2.37 11.13
N MET A 92 -7.64 -2.44 10.59
CA MET A 92 -7.98 -3.36 9.51
C MET A 92 -7.21 -3.04 8.22
N ILE A 93 -7.13 -1.76 7.84
CA ILE A 93 -6.37 -1.32 6.66
C ILE A 93 -4.88 -1.69 6.80
N ALA A 94 -4.28 -1.41 7.95
CA ALA A 94 -2.88 -1.74 8.20
C ALA A 94 -2.63 -3.26 8.14
N GLY A 95 -3.55 -4.07 8.67
CA GLY A 95 -3.49 -5.53 8.60
C GLY A 95 -3.62 -6.07 7.18
N GLU A 96 -4.59 -5.57 6.39
CA GLU A 96 -4.76 -5.94 4.98
C GLU A 96 -3.59 -5.45 4.11
N PHE A 97 -3.02 -4.29 4.44
CA PHE A 97 -1.83 -3.78 3.77
C PHE A 97 -0.63 -4.71 3.99
N ALA A 98 -0.42 -5.19 5.22
CA ALA A 98 0.60 -6.19 5.52
C ALA A 98 0.34 -7.50 4.75
N ARG A 99 -0.92 -7.97 4.72
CA ARG A 99 -1.29 -9.19 3.98
C ARG A 99 -1.06 -9.03 2.48
N ALA A 100 -1.41 -7.89 1.90
CA ALA A 100 -1.17 -7.59 0.50
C ALA A 100 0.33 -7.61 0.17
N ALA A 101 1.16 -6.96 1.00
CA ALA A 101 2.61 -6.95 0.81
C ALA A 101 3.23 -8.35 0.86
N ALA A 102 2.70 -9.24 1.71
CA ALA A 102 3.12 -10.63 1.77
C ALA A 102 2.80 -11.42 0.50
N ALA A 103 1.72 -11.07 -0.21
CA ALA A 103 1.29 -11.76 -1.43
C ALA A 103 2.02 -11.27 -2.70
N VAL A 104 2.61 -10.07 -2.69
CA VAL A 104 3.26 -9.49 -3.89
C VAL A 104 4.57 -10.22 -4.22
N PRO A 105 4.76 -10.69 -5.46
CA PRO A 105 6.04 -11.14 -5.96
C PRO A 105 6.90 -9.93 -6.36
N TRP A 106 7.74 -9.47 -5.44
CA TRP A 106 8.61 -8.31 -5.67
C TRP A 106 9.65 -8.60 -6.75
N ALA A 107 9.83 -7.72 -7.70
CA ALA A 107 10.78 -7.89 -8.80
C ALA A 107 12.19 -7.41 -8.44
N SER A 108 12.33 -6.52 -7.46
CA SER A 108 13.63 -6.01 -7.00
C SER A 108 13.70 -5.91 -5.49
N ARG A 109 14.94 -5.94 -4.98
CA ARG A 109 15.22 -5.72 -3.56
C ARG A 109 14.72 -4.35 -3.09
N ASP A 110 14.91 -3.33 -3.91
CA ASP A 110 14.57 -1.95 -3.56
C ASP A 110 13.05 -1.79 -3.43
N GLU A 111 12.25 -2.40 -4.33
CA GLU A 111 10.79 -2.42 -4.23
C GLU A 111 10.31 -3.14 -2.96
N ALA A 112 10.88 -4.31 -2.65
CA ALA A 112 10.53 -5.06 -1.45
C ALA A 112 10.88 -4.30 -0.17
N MET A 113 12.03 -3.61 -0.14
CA MET A 113 12.45 -2.82 1.01
C MET A 113 11.60 -1.55 1.18
N ALA A 114 11.25 -0.87 0.09
CA ALA A 114 10.32 0.25 0.13
C ALA A 114 8.93 -0.18 0.61
N ALA A 115 8.45 -1.34 0.18
CA ALA A 115 7.20 -1.91 0.67
C ALA A 115 7.27 -2.24 2.17
N ARG A 116 8.38 -2.82 2.64
CA ARG A 116 8.63 -3.07 4.06
C ARG A 116 8.51 -1.79 4.89
N ASP A 117 9.14 -0.71 4.44
CA ASP A 117 9.13 0.55 5.17
C ASP A 117 7.71 1.12 5.24
N ARG A 118 6.99 1.17 4.12
CA ARG A 118 5.58 1.62 4.09
C ARG A 118 4.65 0.79 4.99
N VAL A 119 4.77 -0.54 4.95
CA VAL A 119 3.98 -1.42 5.84
C VAL A 119 4.34 -1.19 7.30
N SER A 120 5.64 -1.04 7.59
CA SER A 120 6.11 -0.77 8.96
C SER A 120 5.56 0.54 9.51
N ASP A 121 5.50 1.59 8.69
CA ASP A 121 4.95 2.89 9.07
C ASP A 121 3.44 2.80 9.29
N ALA A 122 2.70 2.15 8.40
CA ALA A 122 1.26 1.97 8.56
C ALA A 122 0.91 1.18 9.83
N LEU A 123 1.65 0.10 10.12
CA LEU A 123 1.46 -0.69 11.34
C LEU A 123 1.88 0.08 12.60
N ALA A 124 2.91 0.93 12.53
CA ALA A 124 3.32 1.80 13.64
C ALA A 124 2.21 2.81 13.95
N ASN A 125 1.71 3.53 12.94
CA ASN A 125 0.64 4.51 13.11
C ASN A 125 -0.62 3.87 13.72
N ALA A 126 -1.01 2.68 13.26
CA ALA A 126 -2.14 1.94 13.81
C ALA A 126 -1.87 1.48 15.27
N ALA A 127 -0.63 1.10 15.59
CA ALA A 127 -0.24 0.71 16.95
C ALA A 127 -0.28 1.91 17.90
N ASP A 128 0.25 3.06 17.48
CA ASP A 128 0.25 4.28 18.30
C ASP A 128 -1.18 4.76 18.58
N ALA A 129 -2.05 4.72 17.58
CA ALA A 129 -3.47 5.03 17.74
C ALA A 129 -4.18 4.03 18.67
N ALA A 130 -3.86 2.73 18.58
CA ALA A 130 -4.40 1.71 19.49
C ALA A 130 -3.91 1.92 20.93
N ALA A 131 -2.65 2.30 21.12
CA ALA A 131 -2.09 2.62 22.43
C ALA A 131 -2.77 3.84 23.05
N ALA A 132 -2.96 4.92 22.27
CA ALA A 132 -3.65 6.13 22.72
C ALA A 132 -5.12 5.85 23.13
N ALA A 133 -5.78 4.92 22.47
CA ALA A 133 -7.13 4.48 22.80
C ALA A 133 -7.19 3.45 23.96
N GLY A 134 -6.06 3.02 24.51
CA GLY A 134 -5.97 2.01 25.56
C GLY A 134 -6.21 0.56 25.07
N TRP A 135 -6.11 0.30 23.78
CA TRP A 135 -6.28 -1.03 23.18
C TRP A 135 -4.99 -1.85 23.25
N ASN A 136 -4.51 -2.10 24.45
CA ASN A 136 -3.20 -2.72 24.70
C ASN A 136 -2.99 -4.07 24.01
N ALA A 137 -4.02 -4.91 23.94
CA ALA A 137 -3.94 -6.21 23.27
C ALA A 137 -3.76 -6.04 21.75
N VAL A 138 -4.44 -5.06 21.14
CA VAL A 138 -4.31 -4.74 19.71
C VAL A 138 -2.92 -4.17 19.44
N TRP A 139 -2.47 -3.23 20.25
CA TRP A 139 -1.11 -2.68 20.19
C TRP A 139 -0.05 -3.78 20.16
N GLN A 140 -0.09 -4.71 21.11
CA GLN A 140 0.87 -5.81 21.17
C GLN A 140 0.88 -6.66 19.89
N ARG A 141 -0.31 -6.93 19.32
CA ARG A 141 -0.44 -7.70 18.07
C ARG A 141 0.10 -6.95 16.86
N LEU A 142 -0.14 -5.63 16.77
CA LEU A 142 0.38 -4.80 15.69
C LEU A 142 1.91 -4.69 15.74
N VAL A 143 2.49 -4.52 16.93
CA VAL A 143 3.94 -4.51 17.12
C VAL A 143 4.56 -5.85 16.72
N ALA A 144 3.96 -6.97 17.12
CA ALA A 144 4.43 -8.31 16.74
C ALA A 144 4.30 -8.53 15.21
N LEU A 145 3.18 -8.13 14.60
CA LEU A 145 2.96 -8.21 13.16
C LEU A 145 3.99 -7.37 12.40
N ARG A 146 4.25 -6.14 12.84
CA ARG A 146 5.28 -5.26 12.26
C ARG A 146 6.66 -5.93 12.24
N ALA A 147 7.07 -6.53 13.36
CA ALA A 147 8.35 -7.21 13.46
C ALA A 147 8.43 -8.42 12.51
N ALA A 148 7.37 -9.23 12.46
CA ALA A 148 7.29 -10.40 11.59
C ALA A 148 7.32 -10.00 10.10
N MET A 149 6.55 -8.98 9.71
CA MET A 149 6.54 -8.47 8.33
C MET A 149 7.87 -7.87 7.89
N ALA A 150 8.52 -7.12 8.78
CA ALA A 150 9.84 -6.56 8.50
C ALA A 150 10.89 -7.67 8.25
N ALA A 151 10.84 -8.72 9.05
CA ALA A 151 11.73 -9.88 8.90
C ALA A 151 11.44 -10.68 7.60
N ASP A 152 10.16 -10.95 7.32
CA ASP A 152 9.73 -11.68 6.10
C ASP A 152 10.15 -10.93 4.84
N LEU A 153 9.80 -9.65 4.71
CA LEU A 153 10.13 -8.86 3.53
C LEU A 153 11.65 -8.69 3.37
N ALA A 154 12.40 -8.54 4.46
CA ALA A 154 13.85 -8.50 4.39
C ALA A 154 14.46 -9.82 3.90
N ALA A 155 13.95 -10.95 4.39
CA ALA A 155 14.41 -12.27 3.96
C ALA A 155 14.09 -12.53 2.48
N ARG A 156 12.89 -12.17 2.02
CA ARG A 156 12.49 -12.30 0.61
C ARG A 156 13.23 -11.32 -0.30
N ALA A 157 13.58 -10.14 0.19
CA ALA A 157 14.35 -9.16 -0.56
C ALA A 157 15.82 -9.56 -0.76
N ALA A 158 16.39 -10.37 0.15
CA ALA A 158 17.81 -10.69 0.13
C ALA A 158 18.32 -11.33 -1.19
N PRO A 159 17.61 -12.30 -1.81
CA PRO A 159 18.02 -12.90 -3.07
C PRO A 159 17.65 -12.08 -4.32
N LEU A 160 16.89 -11.00 -4.19
CA LEU A 160 16.40 -10.23 -5.33
C LEU A 160 17.50 -9.31 -5.90
N PRO A 161 17.50 -9.07 -7.22
CA PRO A 161 18.39 -8.11 -7.85
C PRO A 161 18.13 -6.70 -7.35
N ARG A 162 19.17 -5.87 -7.38
CA ARG A 162 19.07 -4.44 -7.03
C ARG A 162 18.63 -3.62 -8.23
N LEU A 163 17.95 -2.54 -7.95
CA LEU A 163 17.63 -1.53 -8.95
C LEU A 163 18.85 -0.60 -9.11
N ARG A 164 19.31 -0.46 -10.34
CA ARG A 164 20.36 0.51 -10.70
C ARG A 164 19.85 1.48 -11.75
N ARG A 165 20.37 2.68 -11.73
CA ARG A 165 20.12 3.67 -12.79
C ARG A 165 21.32 3.67 -13.72
N LEU A 166 21.02 3.53 -15.01
CA LEU A 166 22.00 3.54 -16.09
C LEU A 166 21.70 4.69 -17.03
N GLU A 167 22.70 5.49 -17.35
CA GLU A 167 22.61 6.49 -18.41
C GLU A 167 23.17 5.90 -19.71
N LEU A 168 22.36 5.98 -20.76
CA LEU A 168 22.75 5.50 -22.07
C LEU A 168 23.45 6.61 -22.85
N PRO A 169 24.64 6.38 -23.43
CA PRO A 169 25.33 7.35 -24.25
C PRO A 169 24.59 7.61 -25.57
N ASP A 170 23.94 6.56 -26.11
CA ASP A 170 23.21 6.60 -27.37
C ASP A 170 21.89 5.82 -27.28
N VAL A 171 20.99 6.08 -28.25
CA VAL A 171 19.75 5.30 -28.42
C VAL A 171 20.11 3.87 -28.77
N MET A 172 19.59 2.90 -28.00
CA MET A 172 19.85 1.48 -28.29
C MET A 172 18.63 0.60 -27.98
N PRO A 173 18.55 -0.60 -28.59
CA PRO A 173 17.47 -1.55 -28.30
C PRO A 173 17.54 -2.06 -26.86
N ALA A 174 16.38 -2.26 -26.23
CA ALA A 174 16.26 -2.84 -24.89
C ALA A 174 16.91 -4.23 -24.79
N THR A 175 16.82 -5.02 -25.85
CA THR A 175 17.47 -6.35 -25.94
C THR A 175 18.99 -6.26 -25.91
N LEU A 176 19.58 -5.24 -26.54
CA LEU A 176 21.03 -5.03 -26.50
C LEU A 176 21.49 -4.58 -25.12
N ILE A 177 20.69 -3.74 -24.45
CA ILE A 177 20.95 -3.34 -23.07
C ILE A 177 20.90 -4.56 -22.16
N ALA A 178 19.84 -5.38 -22.25
CA ALA A 178 19.69 -6.60 -21.47
C ALA A 178 20.83 -7.59 -21.71
N TYR A 179 21.28 -7.76 -22.97
CA TYR A 179 22.42 -8.58 -23.32
C TYR A 179 23.72 -8.14 -22.62
N ARG A 180 24.03 -6.84 -22.67
CA ARG A 180 25.23 -6.28 -22.04
C ARG A 180 25.20 -6.33 -20.51
N LEU A 181 24.03 -6.17 -19.91
CA LEU A 181 23.87 -6.21 -18.45
C LEU A 181 24.11 -7.61 -17.87
N ASP A 182 23.83 -8.65 -18.64
CA ASP A 182 23.95 -10.05 -18.19
C ASP A 182 25.24 -10.74 -18.71
N GLY A 183 26.29 -9.98 -18.91
CA GLY A 183 27.59 -10.50 -19.30
C GLY A 183 27.58 -11.21 -20.66
N ASP A 184 26.87 -10.63 -21.63
CA ASP A 184 26.72 -11.15 -22.99
C ASP A 184 25.96 -12.50 -23.07
N SER A 185 25.09 -12.79 -22.10
CA SER A 185 24.23 -13.97 -22.12
C SER A 185 23.04 -13.81 -23.06
N LEU A 186 22.84 -14.81 -23.93
CA LEU A 186 21.66 -14.88 -24.81
C LEU A 186 20.44 -15.51 -24.13
N SER A 187 20.60 -16.05 -22.92
CA SER A 187 19.51 -16.68 -22.19
C SER A 187 18.39 -15.65 -21.92
N ASP A 188 17.22 -15.90 -22.45
CA ASP A 188 16.01 -15.05 -22.31
C ASP A 188 16.23 -13.55 -22.56
N VAL A 189 17.14 -13.18 -23.45
CA VAL A 189 17.48 -11.79 -23.75
C VAL A 189 16.27 -10.97 -24.21
N PHE A 190 15.33 -11.61 -24.93
CA PHE A 190 14.11 -10.93 -25.40
C PHE A 190 13.13 -10.66 -24.27
N GLY A 191 12.92 -11.62 -23.36
CA GLY A 191 12.09 -11.45 -22.17
C GLY A 191 12.63 -10.36 -21.25
N ARG A 192 13.94 -10.38 -20.98
CA ARG A 192 14.62 -9.35 -20.18
C ARG A 192 14.57 -7.98 -20.84
N GLY A 193 14.75 -7.90 -22.16
CA GLY A 193 14.60 -6.66 -22.91
C GLY A 193 13.18 -6.11 -22.85
N ALA A 194 12.17 -6.96 -22.97
CA ALA A 194 10.78 -6.58 -22.82
C ALA A 194 10.46 -6.07 -21.39
N ALA A 195 10.96 -6.77 -20.36
CA ALA A 195 10.81 -6.38 -18.97
C ALA A 195 11.49 -5.03 -18.68
N LEU A 196 12.69 -4.78 -19.21
CA LEU A 196 13.39 -3.50 -19.13
C LEU A 196 12.57 -2.37 -19.75
N ALA A 197 12.04 -2.59 -20.95
CA ALA A 197 11.23 -1.61 -21.65
C ALA A 197 9.92 -1.30 -20.89
N ALA A 198 9.26 -2.31 -20.34
CA ALA A 198 8.04 -2.17 -19.54
C ALA A 198 8.31 -1.39 -18.26
N ARG A 199 9.36 -1.72 -17.50
CA ARG A 199 9.78 -1.03 -16.28
C ARG A 199 10.01 0.46 -16.51
N ASN A 200 10.70 0.80 -17.59
CA ASN A 200 11.03 2.18 -17.94
C ASN A 200 9.92 2.87 -18.77
N ARG A 201 8.77 2.23 -18.97
CA ARG A 201 7.66 2.75 -19.78
C ARG A 201 8.09 3.20 -21.17
N VAL A 202 9.07 2.49 -21.76
CA VAL A 202 9.59 2.79 -23.08
C VAL A 202 8.54 2.37 -24.12
N ARG A 203 8.09 3.34 -24.93
CA ARG A 203 7.02 3.09 -25.92
C ARG A 203 7.42 2.09 -27.01
N HIS A 204 8.69 2.09 -27.40
CA HIS A 204 9.20 1.20 -28.44
C HIS A 204 10.48 0.51 -27.98
N PRO A 205 10.47 -0.81 -27.70
CA PRO A 205 11.63 -1.52 -27.14
C PRO A 205 12.90 -1.48 -28.00
N GLY A 206 12.76 -1.21 -29.31
CA GLY A 206 13.89 -1.04 -30.24
C GLY A 206 14.63 0.29 -30.08
N PHE A 207 14.04 1.27 -29.37
CA PHE A 207 14.58 2.62 -29.28
C PHE A 207 14.46 3.15 -27.85
N VAL A 208 15.33 2.67 -26.96
CA VAL A 208 15.44 3.23 -25.60
C VAL A 208 16.21 4.56 -25.71
N PRO A 209 15.62 5.68 -25.25
CA PRO A 209 16.22 7.01 -25.45
C PRO A 209 17.52 7.16 -24.66
N ALA A 210 18.48 7.89 -25.24
CA ALA A 210 19.67 8.34 -24.56
C ALA A 210 19.41 9.57 -23.67
N GLY A 211 20.31 9.88 -22.76
CA GLY A 211 20.29 11.10 -21.95
C GLY A 211 19.27 11.13 -20.80
N SER A 212 18.46 10.09 -20.65
CA SER A 212 17.61 9.90 -19.48
C SER A 212 18.04 8.65 -18.72
N PRO A 213 18.13 8.69 -17.39
CA PRO A 213 18.47 7.50 -16.61
C PRO A 213 17.37 6.45 -16.75
N ILE A 214 17.77 5.24 -17.11
CA ILE A 214 16.90 4.06 -17.13
C ILE A 214 17.13 3.18 -15.91
N GLU A 215 16.07 2.56 -15.42
CA GLU A 215 16.14 1.61 -14.31
C GLU A 215 16.40 0.20 -14.84
N VAL A 216 17.44 -0.44 -14.32
CA VAL A 216 17.84 -1.78 -14.68
C VAL A 216 17.98 -2.65 -13.43
N LEU A 217 17.71 -3.96 -13.56
CA LEU A 217 17.95 -4.94 -12.51
C LEU A 217 19.35 -5.52 -12.69
N ALA A 218 20.16 -5.48 -11.63
CA ALA A 218 21.52 -5.97 -11.62
C ALA A 218 21.93 -6.57 -10.27
#